data_f11f42e34324e6023c8fd8945361bd29
#
_entry.id   f11f42e34324e6023c8fd8945361bd29
#
_cell.length_a   1.000
_cell.length_b   1.000
_cell.length_c   1.000
_cell.angle_alpha   90.00
_cell.angle_beta   90.00
_cell.angle_gamma   90.00
#
_symmetry.space_group_name_H-M   'P 1'
#
loop_
_entity.id
_entity.type
_entity.pdbx_description
1 polymer ?
#
loop_
_entity_poly.entity_id
_entity_poly.type
_entity_poly.pdbx_seq_one_letter_code
_entity_poly.pdbx_strand_id
1 'polypeptide(L)'
;MELEELSVVEKAAMLSGGSEWDSRGNDRADIPSFVMSDGPHGVRRQLGEGDHLGIGASKPATCFPTAGTVANSWDPALAEEMGEALGSEAHDLDVNVLLGPGLNIKRNPLCGRNFEYYSEDPIVAGRMAAGLIRGIQSNGISACPKHFAVNSQELRRQASNSVVDERTMRELYLTGFEIAVREAKPLTIMTSYNEINGVYAHENKHLLQEILRDEWGFDGMVVSDWGGSNSAVAAVKAGGSLEMPSPGFTSACELEGAVKAGTLSEADINARAAEVAKIAAATKLVGVGRNDLLKDDIAAAHHDVARKVAEGSSVLLKNDNATLPFKAGTRVAVIGDMAATARYQGSGSSKVNATKEENILEEVKNAEGLVLAGYEQGYDRQGKADRVLVEDAVALAGKES
;
A
#
# COMPACT_ATOMS: atom_id res chain seq x y z
N MET A 1 22.54 13.26 23.06
CA MET A 1 21.71 12.95 24.28
C MET A 1 21.03 11.63 24.02
N GLU A 2 20.99 10.73 24.98
CA GLU A 2 20.30 9.45 24.82
C GLU A 2 18.78 9.65 24.91
N LEU A 3 18.02 8.74 24.28
CA LEU A 3 16.54 8.81 24.28
C LEU A 3 15.97 8.86 25.69
N GLU A 4 16.59 8.16 26.62
CA GLU A 4 16.21 8.08 28.04
C GLU A 4 16.30 9.44 28.75
N GLU A 5 17.15 10.36 28.28
CA GLU A 5 17.36 11.69 28.87
C GLU A 5 16.31 12.72 28.39
N LEU A 6 15.47 12.37 27.42
CA LEU A 6 14.37 13.22 26.97
C LEU A 6 13.27 13.27 28.02
N SER A 7 12.64 14.43 28.15
CA SER A 7 11.44 14.58 28.99
C SER A 7 10.25 13.77 28.43
N VAL A 8 9.27 13.49 29.26
CA VAL A 8 8.03 12.79 28.85
C VAL A 8 7.35 13.48 27.67
N VAL A 9 7.27 14.82 27.68
CA VAL A 9 6.62 15.56 26.59
C VAL A 9 7.40 15.50 25.29
N GLU A 10 8.73 15.46 25.33
CA GLU A 10 9.56 15.30 24.14
C GLU A 10 9.39 13.90 23.52
N LYS A 11 9.39 12.87 24.36
CA LYS A 11 9.10 11.48 23.92
C LYS A 11 7.69 11.36 23.39
N ALA A 12 6.70 11.92 24.08
CA ALA A 12 5.29 11.93 23.67
C ALA A 12 5.10 12.66 22.31
N ALA A 13 5.84 13.73 22.07
CA ALA A 13 5.79 14.44 20.77
C ALA A 13 6.27 13.56 19.62
N MET A 14 7.24 12.67 19.82
CA MET A 14 7.72 11.73 18.81
C MET A 14 6.67 10.68 18.42
N LEU A 15 5.63 10.46 19.22
CA LEU A 15 4.57 9.48 18.95
C LEU A 15 3.49 10.01 18.00
N SER A 16 3.71 11.16 17.37
CA SER A 16 2.82 11.73 16.38
C SER A 16 3.59 12.35 15.21
N GLY A 17 2.95 12.44 14.06
CA GLY A 17 3.52 13.04 12.86
C GLY A 17 3.98 14.50 13.07
N GLY A 18 5.04 14.89 12.35
CA GLY A 18 5.50 16.26 12.24
C GLY A 18 4.74 17.03 11.16
N SER A 19 4.31 16.33 10.11
CA SER A 19 3.53 16.86 8.99
C SER A 19 2.49 15.83 8.53
N GLU A 20 2.00 15.98 7.30
CA GLU A 20 1.10 15.00 6.65
C GLU A 20 1.82 13.66 6.39
N TRP A 21 3.12 13.70 6.04
CA TRP A 21 3.88 12.52 5.61
C TRP A 21 5.19 12.30 6.37
N ASP A 22 5.61 13.26 7.20
CA ASP A 22 6.85 13.15 7.96
C ASP A 22 6.56 12.79 9.42
N SER A 23 7.38 11.92 10.00
CA SER A 23 7.44 11.72 11.44
C SER A 23 8.01 12.96 12.12
N ARG A 24 7.89 13.04 13.43
CA ARG A 24 8.54 14.08 14.22
C ARG A 24 9.87 13.56 14.73
N GLY A 25 10.98 14.16 14.27
CA GLY A 25 12.31 13.90 14.82
C GLY A 25 12.53 14.57 16.17
N ASN A 26 13.71 14.36 16.74
CA ASN A 26 14.18 15.04 17.94
C ASN A 26 15.67 15.37 17.84
N ASP A 27 15.99 16.65 17.59
CA ASP A 27 17.37 17.12 17.38
C ASP A 27 18.26 16.92 18.62
N ARG A 28 17.68 16.99 19.84
CA ARG A 28 18.44 16.82 21.09
C ARG A 28 18.98 15.39 21.26
N ALA A 29 18.24 14.41 20.74
CA ALA A 29 18.63 12.99 20.80
C ALA A 29 19.22 12.49 19.46
N ASP A 30 19.48 13.39 18.49
CA ASP A 30 19.96 13.05 17.13
C ASP A 30 19.05 12.00 16.44
N ILE A 31 17.75 12.11 16.64
CA ILE A 31 16.74 11.25 16.01
C ILE A 31 16.16 12.00 14.82
N PRO A 32 16.49 11.63 13.57
CA PRO A 32 15.96 12.31 12.40
C PRO A 32 14.49 12.04 12.19
N SER A 33 13.78 12.99 11.58
CA SER A 33 12.49 12.74 10.96
C SER A 33 12.66 11.77 9.80
N PHE A 34 11.69 10.90 9.59
CA PHE A 34 11.62 10.00 8.45
C PHE A 34 10.33 10.23 7.65
N VAL A 35 10.40 9.97 6.36
CA VAL A 35 9.31 10.17 5.41
C VAL A 35 8.54 8.88 5.22
N MET A 36 7.22 8.95 5.29
CA MET A 36 6.29 7.92 4.86
C MET A 36 5.65 8.30 3.53
N SER A 37 5.34 7.33 2.70
CA SER A 37 4.65 7.57 1.44
C SER A 37 3.68 6.43 1.15
N ASP A 38 2.50 6.76 0.64
CA ASP A 38 1.63 5.75 0.07
C ASP A 38 2.24 5.19 -1.22
N GLY A 39 1.80 4.01 -1.62
CA GLY A 39 2.27 3.40 -2.86
C GLY A 39 2.49 1.89 -2.81
N PRO A 40 1.44 1.07 -2.57
CA PRO A 40 1.59 -0.39 -2.55
C PRO A 40 1.94 -0.99 -3.93
N HIS A 41 1.76 -0.24 -5.02
CA HIS A 41 2.08 -0.64 -6.38
C HIS A 41 2.83 0.44 -7.19
N GLY A 42 3.44 1.40 -6.51
CA GLY A 42 4.24 2.49 -7.08
C GLY A 42 4.34 3.64 -6.09
N VAL A 43 5.52 4.25 -5.98
CA VAL A 43 5.77 5.28 -4.98
C VAL A 43 4.96 6.53 -5.29
N ARG A 44 4.19 7.01 -4.30
CA ARG A 44 3.45 8.26 -4.43
C ARG A 44 4.06 9.34 -3.53
N ARG A 45 5.32 9.68 -3.78
CA ARG A 45 6.00 10.76 -3.06
C ARG A 45 5.35 12.10 -3.40
N GLN A 46 4.60 12.67 -2.46
CA GLN A 46 3.84 13.90 -2.66
C GLN A 46 4.74 15.12 -2.76
N LEU A 47 4.34 16.09 -3.59
CA LEU A 47 4.96 17.40 -3.73
C LEU A 47 4.16 18.45 -2.97
N GLY A 48 4.86 19.39 -2.32
CA GLY A 48 4.23 20.51 -1.60
C GLY A 48 3.59 20.14 -0.27
N GLU A 49 2.70 20.99 0.22
CA GLU A 49 1.89 20.76 1.42
C GLU A 49 0.96 19.57 1.19
N GLY A 50 0.95 18.66 2.16
CA GLY A 50 0.38 17.35 1.99
C GLY A 50 -1.13 17.28 1.91
N ASP A 51 -1.62 16.36 1.10
CA ASP A 51 -2.96 15.78 1.21
C ASP A 51 -2.84 14.26 1.25
N HIS A 52 -3.75 13.58 1.95
CA HIS A 52 -3.85 12.12 1.98
C HIS A 52 -4.94 11.59 1.04
N LEU A 53 -5.54 12.45 0.21
CA LEU A 53 -6.66 12.09 -0.68
C LEU A 53 -6.19 11.73 -2.09
N GLY A 54 -4.95 12.02 -2.44
CA GLY A 54 -4.42 11.79 -3.78
C GLY A 54 -4.79 12.87 -4.80
N ILE A 55 -5.12 14.08 -4.33
CA ILE A 55 -5.48 15.22 -5.17
C ILE A 55 -4.23 15.99 -5.59
N GLY A 56 -3.28 16.17 -4.66
CA GLY A 56 -2.05 16.89 -4.90
C GLY A 56 -1.09 16.17 -5.86
N ALA A 57 -0.18 16.93 -6.46
CA ALA A 57 0.85 16.38 -7.34
C ALA A 57 1.83 15.48 -6.58
N SER A 58 2.33 14.45 -7.25
CA SER A 58 3.37 13.56 -6.74
C SER A 58 4.52 13.44 -7.73
N LYS A 59 5.69 13.03 -7.25
CA LYS A 59 6.84 12.74 -8.11
C LYS A 59 6.48 11.61 -9.07
N PRO A 60 6.98 11.65 -10.33
CA PRO A 60 6.85 10.53 -11.24
C PRO A 60 7.53 9.28 -10.69
N ALA A 61 6.88 8.12 -10.85
CA ALA A 61 7.39 6.82 -10.42
C ALA A 61 6.85 5.72 -11.34
N THR A 62 7.42 4.53 -11.26
CA THR A 62 6.90 3.38 -11.99
C THR A 62 5.57 2.92 -11.37
N CYS A 63 4.53 2.76 -12.18
CA CYS A 63 3.30 2.12 -11.76
C CYS A 63 3.38 0.62 -12.07
N PHE A 64 3.64 -0.17 -11.04
CA PHE A 64 3.64 -1.64 -11.13
C PHE A 64 2.21 -2.18 -11.16
N PRO A 65 2.01 -3.45 -11.58
CA PRO A 65 0.73 -4.11 -11.45
C PRO A 65 0.22 -4.09 -10.02
N THR A 66 -1.08 -3.87 -9.85
CA THR A 66 -1.71 -3.86 -8.52
C THR A 66 -1.67 -5.23 -7.85
N ALA A 67 -1.79 -5.28 -6.52
CA ALA A 67 -1.76 -6.54 -5.78
C ALA A 67 -2.79 -7.55 -6.28
N GLY A 68 -3.99 -7.07 -6.68
CA GLY A 68 -5.02 -7.92 -7.29
C GLY A 68 -4.59 -8.60 -8.58
N THR A 69 -3.67 -7.99 -9.34
CA THR A 69 -3.06 -8.58 -10.55
C THR A 69 -1.92 -9.53 -10.16
N VAL A 70 -0.96 -9.05 -9.35
CA VAL A 70 0.22 -9.81 -8.96
C VAL A 70 -0.14 -11.14 -8.27
N ALA A 71 -1.22 -11.16 -7.50
CA ALA A 71 -1.70 -12.37 -6.83
C ALA A 71 -2.05 -13.52 -7.78
N ASN A 72 -2.43 -13.24 -9.03
CA ASN A 72 -2.75 -14.28 -10.01
C ASN A 72 -1.52 -15.09 -10.44
N SER A 73 -0.31 -14.58 -10.23
CA SER A 73 0.92 -15.33 -10.50
C SER A 73 1.10 -16.51 -9.53
N TRP A 74 0.61 -16.41 -8.31
CA TRP A 74 0.88 -17.31 -7.19
C TRP A 74 2.39 -17.50 -6.93
N ASP A 75 3.19 -16.53 -7.33
CA ASP A 75 4.65 -16.58 -7.23
C ASP A 75 5.18 -15.49 -6.27
N PRO A 76 5.48 -15.85 -5.02
CA PRO A 76 6.07 -14.92 -4.07
C PRO A 76 7.45 -14.38 -4.48
N ALA A 77 8.21 -15.11 -5.33
CA ALA A 77 9.50 -14.60 -5.81
C ALA A 77 9.32 -13.48 -6.83
N LEU A 78 8.28 -13.57 -7.68
CA LEU A 78 7.92 -12.47 -8.58
C LEU A 78 7.46 -11.22 -7.81
N ALA A 79 6.72 -11.41 -6.71
CA ALA A 79 6.36 -10.31 -5.81
C ALA A 79 7.59 -9.70 -5.12
N GLU A 80 8.59 -10.51 -4.76
CA GLU A 80 9.85 -10.06 -4.17
C GLU A 80 10.67 -9.21 -5.16
N GLU A 81 10.81 -9.65 -6.42
CA GLU A 81 11.46 -8.90 -7.50
C GLU A 81 10.77 -7.54 -7.74
N MET A 82 9.44 -7.51 -7.76
CA MET A 82 8.69 -6.26 -7.82
C MET A 82 8.99 -5.39 -6.59
N GLY A 83 9.08 -5.99 -5.41
CA GLY A 83 9.40 -5.31 -4.17
C GLY A 83 10.79 -4.68 -4.17
N GLU A 84 11.79 -5.35 -4.76
CA GLU A 84 13.15 -4.82 -4.93
C GLU A 84 13.15 -3.54 -5.78
N ALA A 85 12.47 -3.56 -6.92
CA ALA A 85 12.35 -2.39 -7.79
C ALA A 85 11.57 -1.25 -7.10
N LEU A 86 10.44 -1.56 -6.47
CA LEU A 86 9.61 -0.59 -5.74
C LEU A 86 10.37 0.04 -4.56
N GLY A 87 11.11 -0.76 -3.80
CA GLY A 87 11.93 -0.29 -2.69
C GLY A 87 13.11 0.58 -3.14
N SER A 88 13.74 0.26 -4.28
CA SER A 88 14.76 1.09 -4.90
C SER A 88 14.23 2.48 -5.26
N GLU A 89 13.06 2.55 -5.91
CA GLU A 89 12.42 3.84 -6.21
C GLU A 89 12.05 4.62 -4.94
N ALA A 90 11.54 3.94 -3.92
CA ALA A 90 11.20 4.58 -2.65
C ALA A 90 12.45 5.20 -1.99
N HIS A 91 13.58 4.47 -1.98
CA HIS A 91 14.86 4.99 -1.52
C HIS A 91 15.28 6.24 -2.31
N ASP A 92 15.29 6.16 -3.66
CA ASP A 92 15.73 7.25 -4.53
C ASP A 92 14.80 8.48 -4.47
N LEU A 93 13.54 8.29 -4.09
CA LEU A 93 12.56 9.35 -3.92
C LEU A 93 12.45 9.90 -2.48
N ASP A 94 13.42 9.60 -1.61
CA ASP A 94 13.48 10.06 -0.21
C ASP A 94 12.29 9.55 0.61
N VAL A 95 12.01 8.25 0.55
CA VAL A 95 10.97 7.58 1.32
C VAL A 95 11.57 6.52 2.22
N ASN A 96 11.42 6.68 3.52
CA ASN A 96 11.93 5.76 4.54
C ASN A 96 10.96 4.59 4.82
N VAL A 97 9.66 4.87 4.75
CA VAL A 97 8.60 3.90 5.02
C VAL A 97 7.59 3.92 3.88
N LEU A 98 7.52 2.83 3.13
CA LEU A 98 6.55 2.65 2.07
C LEU A 98 5.30 1.96 2.62
N LEU A 99 4.13 2.61 2.49
CA LEU A 99 2.86 2.15 3.05
C LEU A 99 2.23 1.06 2.16
N GLY A 100 2.74 -0.11 2.28
CA GLY A 100 2.34 -1.32 1.57
C GLY A 100 3.17 -2.54 2.01
N PRO A 101 2.72 -3.73 1.63
CA PRO A 101 1.53 -4.06 0.84
C PRO A 101 0.21 -3.97 1.61
N GLY A 102 -0.90 -3.85 0.86
CA GLY A 102 -2.23 -4.12 1.38
C GLY A 102 -2.54 -5.62 1.31
N LEU A 103 -3.05 -6.23 2.40
CA LEU A 103 -3.32 -7.67 2.43
C LEU A 103 -4.61 -8.09 3.16
N ASN A 104 -5.56 -7.18 3.31
CA ASN A 104 -6.87 -7.55 3.83
C ASN A 104 -7.59 -8.54 2.88
N ILE A 105 -8.43 -9.39 3.47
CA ILE A 105 -9.17 -10.40 2.73
C ILE A 105 -10.23 -9.77 1.82
N LYS A 106 -10.27 -10.17 0.56
CA LYS A 106 -11.28 -9.79 -0.44
C LYS A 106 -12.60 -10.53 -0.18
N ARG A 107 -13.27 -10.21 0.93
CA ARG A 107 -14.50 -10.86 1.33
C ARG A 107 -15.67 -10.58 0.38
N ASN A 108 -15.74 -9.37 -0.15
CA ASN A 108 -16.81 -8.92 -1.04
C ASN A 108 -16.19 -8.31 -2.30
N PRO A 109 -16.57 -8.74 -3.52
CA PRO A 109 -16.05 -8.22 -4.77
C PRO A 109 -16.34 -6.72 -4.98
N LEU A 110 -17.31 -6.15 -4.28
CA LEU A 110 -17.65 -4.72 -4.35
C LEU A 110 -16.83 -3.84 -3.40
N CYS A 111 -15.91 -4.40 -2.63
CA CYS A 111 -15.01 -3.57 -1.80
C CYS A 111 -14.12 -2.70 -2.67
N GLY A 112 -14.17 -1.38 -2.45
CA GLY A 112 -13.47 -0.39 -3.28
C GLY A 112 -11.94 -0.47 -3.26
N ARG A 113 -11.36 -1.18 -2.28
CA ARG A 113 -9.92 -1.36 -2.11
C ARG A 113 -9.39 -2.72 -2.57
N ASN A 114 -10.24 -3.56 -3.20
CA ASN A 114 -9.81 -4.88 -3.69
C ASN A 114 -8.66 -4.83 -4.70
N PHE A 115 -8.46 -3.72 -5.40
CA PHE A 115 -7.34 -3.57 -6.32
C PHE A 115 -5.98 -3.65 -5.63
N GLU A 116 -5.87 -3.14 -4.39
CA GLU A 116 -4.62 -3.13 -3.62
C GLU A 116 -4.44 -4.31 -2.65
N TYR A 117 -5.41 -5.22 -2.59
CA TYR A 117 -5.36 -6.44 -1.80
C TYR A 117 -5.11 -7.66 -2.69
N TYR A 118 -4.39 -8.67 -2.18
CA TYR A 118 -3.99 -9.84 -2.97
C TYR A 118 -5.14 -10.80 -3.25
N SER A 119 -5.75 -11.38 -2.23
CA SER A 119 -6.64 -12.53 -2.38
C SER A 119 -7.75 -12.59 -1.33
N GLU A 120 -8.75 -13.43 -1.58
CA GLU A 120 -9.68 -13.92 -0.57
C GLU A 120 -9.05 -15.05 0.28
N ASP A 121 -8.02 -15.72 -0.25
CA ASP A 121 -7.27 -16.74 0.45
C ASP A 121 -6.17 -16.10 1.31
N PRO A 122 -6.17 -16.30 2.65
CA PRO A 122 -5.20 -15.69 3.54
C PRO A 122 -3.77 -16.22 3.35
N ILE A 123 -3.60 -17.47 2.88
CA ILE A 123 -2.28 -18.05 2.62
C ILE A 123 -1.64 -17.39 1.41
N VAL A 124 -2.40 -17.27 0.30
CA VAL A 124 -1.93 -16.57 -0.90
C VAL A 124 -1.61 -15.11 -0.55
N ALA A 125 -2.52 -14.41 0.14
CA ALA A 125 -2.29 -13.03 0.54
C ALA A 125 -1.02 -12.87 1.40
N GLY A 126 -0.84 -13.72 2.40
CA GLY A 126 0.32 -13.69 3.30
C GLY A 126 1.65 -13.98 2.60
N ARG A 127 1.70 -15.02 1.75
CA ARG A 127 2.92 -15.40 1.01
C ARG A 127 3.34 -14.34 -0.01
N MET A 128 2.39 -13.82 -0.77
CA MET A 128 2.66 -12.74 -1.74
C MET A 128 3.13 -11.47 -1.02
N ALA A 129 2.46 -11.10 0.08
CA ALA A 129 2.87 -9.96 0.90
C ALA A 129 4.28 -10.15 1.49
N ALA A 130 4.60 -11.34 1.99
CA ALA A 130 5.92 -11.63 2.53
C ALA A 130 7.03 -11.46 1.48
N GLY A 131 6.81 -11.89 0.23
CA GLY A 131 7.72 -11.64 -0.89
C GLY A 131 7.94 -10.15 -1.10
N LEU A 132 6.87 -9.38 -1.30
CA LEU A 132 6.96 -7.95 -1.55
C LEU A 132 7.67 -7.21 -0.39
N ILE A 133 7.38 -7.55 0.87
CA ILE A 133 8.01 -6.94 2.05
C ILE A 133 9.53 -7.18 2.03
N ARG A 134 9.99 -8.41 1.76
CA ARG A 134 11.44 -8.70 1.68
C ARG A 134 12.11 -7.87 0.59
N GLY A 135 11.49 -7.81 -0.60
CA GLY A 135 12.01 -7.01 -1.70
C GLY A 135 12.10 -5.52 -1.37
N ILE A 136 11.06 -4.93 -0.81
CA ILE A 136 11.07 -3.52 -0.39
C ILE A 136 12.19 -3.26 0.64
N GLN A 137 12.28 -4.10 1.66
CA GLN A 137 13.22 -3.91 2.77
C GLN A 137 14.68 -4.19 2.40
N SER A 138 14.95 -4.91 1.32
CA SER A 138 16.32 -5.14 0.82
C SER A 138 17.04 -3.83 0.43
N ASN A 139 16.30 -2.75 0.25
CA ASN A 139 16.81 -1.42 -0.09
C ASN A 139 17.08 -0.51 1.13
N GLY A 140 17.02 -1.05 2.36
CA GLY A 140 17.28 -0.28 3.58
C GLY A 140 16.15 0.68 3.98
N ILE A 141 14.95 0.48 3.44
CA ILE A 141 13.71 1.16 3.84
C ILE A 141 12.76 0.19 4.54
N SER A 142 11.68 0.68 5.11
CA SER A 142 10.64 -0.15 5.72
C SER A 142 9.47 -0.37 4.78
N ALA A 143 9.00 -1.61 4.65
CA ALA A 143 7.65 -1.90 4.22
C ALA A 143 6.67 -1.72 5.40
N CYS A 144 5.42 -1.40 5.10
CA CYS A 144 4.36 -1.21 6.09
C CYS A 144 3.08 -1.96 5.67
N PRO A 145 2.98 -3.28 5.94
CA PRO A 145 1.77 -4.03 5.62
C PRO A 145 0.53 -3.42 6.28
N LYS A 146 -0.59 -3.42 5.54
CA LYS A 146 -1.82 -2.72 5.90
C LYS A 146 -3.08 -3.45 5.40
N HIS A 147 -4.22 -3.25 6.01
CA HIS A 147 -4.56 -2.47 7.20
C HIS A 147 -4.88 -3.46 8.33
N PHE A 148 -4.15 -3.46 9.37
CA PHE A 148 -4.24 -4.40 10.51
C PHE A 148 -5.28 -3.94 11.53
N ALA A 149 -6.53 -4.52 11.59
CA ALA A 149 -6.97 -5.64 10.78
C ALA A 149 -8.48 -5.58 10.49
N VAL A 150 -8.97 -6.60 9.81
CA VAL A 150 -10.42 -6.81 9.54
C VAL A 150 -11.07 -5.65 8.77
N ASN A 151 -10.34 -4.98 7.88
CA ASN A 151 -10.85 -3.94 7.00
C ASN A 151 -11.23 -4.53 5.63
N SER A 152 -12.40 -5.15 5.52
CA SER A 152 -12.88 -5.81 4.29
C SER A 152 -14.04 -5.09 3.62
N GLN A 153 -14.30 -3.82 3.99
CA GLN A 153 -15.28 -2.91 3.41
C GLN A 153 -14.93 -1.45 3.70
N GLU A 154 -15.43 -0.50 2.92
CA GLU A 154 -15.05 0.91 3.01
C GLU A 154 -16.19 1.85 3.42
N LEU A 155 -17.45 1.36 3.49
CA LEU A 155 -18.57 2.19 3.89
C LEU A 155 -18.43 2.61 5.36
N ARG A 156 -18.31 3.93 5.60
CA ARG A 156 -18.12 4.49 6.95
C ARG A 156 -16.95 3.85 7.70
N ARG A 157 -15.85 3.55 7.02
CA ARG A 157 -14.70 2.80 7.55
C ARG A 157 -14.13 3.36 8.87
N GLN A 158 -14.23 4.68 9.09
CA GLN A 158 -13.78 5.33 10.33
C GLN A 158 -14.75 5.20 11.52
N ALA A 159 -15.94 4.63 11.30
CA ALA A 159 -16.98 4.48 12.31
C ALA A 159 -17.66 3.10 12.25
N SER A 160 -17.17 2.19 11.44
CA SER A 160 -17.71 0.84 11.33
C SER A 160 -17.10 -0.08 12.38
N ASN A 161 -17.91 -1.00 12.90
CA ASN A 161 -17.46 -2.03 13.82
C ASN A 161 -17.49 -3.40 13.12
N SER A 162 -16.32 -4.00 12.95
CA SER A 162 -16.19 -5.37 12.44
C SER A 162 -16.40 -6.36 13.58
N VAL A 163 -17.62 -6.89 13.67
CA VAL A 163 -17.95 -7.91 14.66
C VAL A 163 -17.55 -9.28 14.14
N VAL A 164 -16.64 -9.93 14.81
CA VAL A 164 -16.06 -11.22 14.39
C VAL A 164 -15.66 -12.05 15.62
N ASP A 165 -15.94 -13.36 15.57
CA ASP A 165 -15.45 -14.26 16.62
C ASP A 165 -13.93 -14.50 16.52
N GLU A 166 -13.33 -14.92 17.63
CA GLU A 166 -11.87 -15.09 17.73
C GLU A 166 -11.30 -16.09 16.72
N ARG A 167 -12.00 -17.21 16.47
CA ARG A 167 -11.54 -18.23 15.54
C ARG A 167 -11.55 -17.70 14.11
N THR A 168 -12.65 -17.09 13.67
CA THR A 168 -12.76 -16.50 12.33
C THR A 168 -11.76 -15.37 12.14
N MET A 169 -11.55 -14.53 13.15
CA MET A 169 -10.56 -13.47 13.12
C MET A 169 -9.16 -14.04 12.86
N ARG A 170 -8.75 -15.04 13.63
CA ARG A 170 -7.41 -15.64 13.53
C ARG A 170 -7.20 -16.43 12.23
N GLU A 171 -8.14 -17.33 11.90
CA GLU A 171 -7.97 -18.25 10.78
C GLU A 171 -8.11 -17.57 9.42
N LEU A 172 -8.90 -16.49 9.30
CA LEU A 172 -9.18 -15.83 8.04
C LEU A 172 -8.51 -14.45 7.95
N TYR A 173 -8.80 -13.56 8.89
CA TYR A 173 -8.39 -12.15 8.76
C TYR A 173 -6.96 -11.86 9.23
N LEU A 174 -6.43 -12.63 10.17
CA LEU A 174 -5.10 -12.41 10.73
C LEU A 174 -4.02 -13.32 10.12
N THR A 175 -4.36 -14.49 9.58
CA THR A 175 -3.40 -15.45 9.03
C THR A 175 -2.44 -14.83 8.00
N GLY A 176 -2.94 -14.00 7.08
CA GLY A 176 -2.07 -13.33 6.10
C GLY A 176 -1.06 -12.38 6.74
N PHE A 177 -1.47 -11.64 7.76
CA PHE A 177 -0.59 -10.76 8.54
C PHE A 177 0.42 -11.56 9.37
N GLU A 178 0.00 -12.66 10.00
CA GLU A 178 0.91 -13.53 10.75
C GLU A 178 2.02 -14.09 9.86
N ILE A 179 1.68 -14.59 8.67
CA ILE A 179 2.66 -15.06 7.68
C ILE A 179 3.62 -13.93 7.32
N ALA A 180 3.12 -12.75 6.98
CA ALA A 180 3.94 -11.60 6.62
C ALA A 180 4.89 -11.18 7.75
N VAL A 181 4.40 -11.13 9.01
CA VAL A 181 5.20 -10.76 10.18
C VAL A 181 6.28 -11.81 10.46
N ARG A 182 5.93 -13.09 10.48
CA ARG A 182 6.87 -14.17 10.82
C ARG A 182 7.93 -14.42 9.74
N GLU A 183 7.54 -14.36 8.46
CA GLU A 183 8.42 -14.73 7.35
C GLU A 183 9.23 -13.56 6.77
N ALA A 184 8.66 -12.35 6.77
CA ALA A 184 9.32 -11.17 6.18
C ALA A 184 9.76 -10.13 7.21
N LYS A 185 9.31 -10.22 8.45
CA LYS A 185 9.71 -9.33 9.56
C LYS A 185 9.65 -7.85 9.19
N PRO A 186 8.47 -7.33 8.81
CA PRO A 186 8.31 -5.92 8.47
C PRO A 186 8.73 -5.05 9.67
N LEU A 187 9.41 -3.92 9.38
CA LEU A 187 9.83 -2.99 10.42
C LEU A 187 8.66 -2.15 10.95
N THR A 188 7.62 -1.98 10.15
CA THR A 188 6.41 -1.25 10.53
C THR A 188 5.15 -1.99 10.10
N ILE A 189 4.02 -1.70 10.75
CA ILE A 189 2.69 -2.18 10.38
C ILE A 189 1.67 -1.08 10.60
N MET A 190 0.68 -0.95 9.69
CA MET A 190 -0.37 0.06 9.79
C MET A 190 -1.69 -0.56 10.25
N THR A 191 -2.30 0.03 11.28
CA THR A 191 -3.64 -0.37 11.74
C THR A 191 -4.73 0.11 10.82
N SER A 192 -5.88 -0.56 10.86
CA SER A 192 -7.08 -0.14 10.12
C SER A 192 -7.87 0.93 10.87
N TYR A 193 -8.80 1.58 10.15
CA TYR A 193 -9.69 2.60 10.73
C TYR A 193 -10.79 2.05 11.63
N ASN A 194 -11.30 0.86 11.30
CA ASN A 194 -12.50 0.30 11.89
C ASN A 194 -12.30 -0.15 13.35
N GLU A 195 -13.39 -0.21 14.08
CA GLU A 195 -13.43 -0.98 15.31
C GLU A 195 -13.42 -2.49 15.00
N ILE A 196 -12.87 -3.26 15.92
CA ILE A 196 -12.96 -4.72 15.97
C ILE A 196 -13.60 -5.07 17.31
N ASN A 197 -14.82 -5.62 17.26
CA ASN A 197 -15.60 -5.97 18.45
C ASN A 197 -15.75 -4.79 19.43
N GLY A 198 -15.97 -3.57 18.89
CA GLY A 198 -16.23 -2.37 19.68
C GLY A 198 -14.99 -1.60 20.14
N VAL A 199 -13.78 -1.96 19.67
CA VAL A 199 -12.53 -1.25 19.99
C VAL A 199 -11.81 -0.90 18.70
N TYR A 200 -11.44 0.37 18.51
CA TYR A 200 -10.67 0.82 17.34
C TYR A 200 -9.36 0.04 17.22
N ALA A 201 -9.00 -0.34 15.99
CA ALA A 201 -7.85 -1.20 15.75
C ALA A 201 -6.54 -0.65 16.34
N HIS A 202 -6.32 0.67 16.26
CA HIS A 202 -5.12 1.32 16.84
C HIS A 202 -5.11 1.36 18.37
N GLU A 203 -6.24 1.12 19.00
CA GLU A 203 -6.45 1.15 20.47
C GLU A 203 -6.74 -0.24 21.03
N ASN A 204 -6.63 -1.27 20.21
CA ASN A 204 -7.02 -2.63 20.57
C ASN A 204 -5.83 -3.41 21.17
N LYS A 205 -5.76 -3.48 22.50
CA LYS A 205 -4.68 -4.18 23.22
C LYS A 205 -4.60 -5.66 22.85
N HIS A 206 -5.74 -6.35 22.69
CA HIS A 206 -5.75 -7.75 22.27
C HIS A 206 -5.08 -7.93 20.93
N LEU A 207 -5.39 -7.04 19.96
CA LEU A 207 -4.81 -7.08 18.63
C LEU A 207 -3.32 -6.72 18.62
N LEU A 208 -2.94 -5.59 19.26
CA LEU A 208 -1.61 -5.00 19.11
C LEU A 208 -0.58 -5.56 20.10
N GLN A 209 -0.97 -5.75 21.36
CA GLN A 209 -0.05 -6.27 22.36
C GLN A 209 -0.06 -7.80 22.39
N GLU A 210 -1.23 -8.40 22.64
CA GLU A 210 -1.31 -9.83 22.90
C GLU A 210 -1.03 -10.66 21.64
N ILE A 211 -1.70 -10.37 20.51
CA ILE A 211 -1.52 -11.13 19.27
C ILE A 211 -0.25 -10.70 18.52
N LEU A 212 -0.16 -9.41 18.13
CA LEU A 212 0.91 -8.96 17.25
C LEU A 212 2.29 -9.05 17.92
N ARG A 213 2.42 -8.55 19.18
CA ARG A 213 3.72 -8.48 19.85
C ARG A 213 4.04 -9.75 20.63
N ASP A 214 3.15 -10.18 21.53
CA ASP A 214 3.46 -11.26 22.46
C ASP A 214 3.44 -12.64 21.77
N GLU A 215 2.44 -12.90 20.90
CA GLU A 215 2.34 -14.19 20.19
C GLU A 215 3.19 -14.27 18.93
N TRP A 216 3.19 -13.21 18.07
CA TRP A 216 3.92 -13.24 16.80
C TRP A 216 5.34 -12.72 16.89
N GLY A 217 5.69 -12.02 17.96
CA GLY A 217 7.04 -11.50 18.19
C GLY A 217 7.37 -10.27 17.35
N PHE A 218 6.36 -9.47 16.97
CA PHE A 218 6.59 -8.21 16.26
C PHE A 218 7.25 -7.18 17.19
N ASP A 219 8.43 -6.70 16.82
CA ASP A 219 9.23 -5.74 17.58
C ASP A 219 9.39 -4.39 16.87
N GLY A 220 8.59 -4.16 15.82
CA GLY A 220 8.59 -2.95 15.02
C GLY A 220 7.63 -1.87 15.52
N MET A 221 7.46 -0.83 14.70
CA MET A 221 6.57 0.30 14.95
C MET A 221 5.17 0.06 14.39
N VAL A 222 4.15 0.32 15.21
CA VAL A 222 2.74 0.31 14.80
C VAL A 222 2.31 1.74 14.49
N VAL A 223 1.96 2.02 13.24
CA VAL A 223 1.44 3.33 12.80
C VAL A 223 -0.07 3.27 12.62
N SER A 224 -0.78 4.36 12.93
CA SER A 224 -2.20 4.49 12.59
C SER A 224 -2.40 4.69 11.09
N ASP A 225 -3.52 4.25 10.53
CA ASP A 225 -3.99 4.85 9.28
C ASP A 225 -4.25 6.36 9.50
N TRP A 226 -4.25 7.16 8.43
CA TRP A 226 -4.28 8.63 8.49
C TRP A 226 -5.58 9.16 9.14
N GLY A 227 -5.45 9.62 10.40
CA GLY A 227 -6.59 10.01 11.23
C GLY A 227 -7.30 8.83 11.90
N GLY A 228 -6.67 7.66 11.96
CA GLY A 228 -7.22 6.43 12.57
C GLY A 228 -6.90 6.25 14.06
N SER A 229 -6.24 7.22 14.70
CA SER A 229 -6.05 7.25 16.16
C SER A 229 -7.11 8.16 16.79
N ASN A 230 -7.95 7.61 17.66
CA ASN A 230 -9.06 8.36 18.27
C ASN A 230 -8.74 8.79 19.72
N SER A 231 -7.83 8.07 20.42
CA SER A 231 -7.31 8.40 21.73
C SER A 231 -5.83 8.06 21.82
N ALA A 232 -4.98 9.07 21.91
CA ALA A 232 -3.54 8.89 22.04
C ALA A 232 -3.18 8.03 23.25
N VAL A 233 -3.88 8.22 24.39
CA VAL A 233 -3.65 7.44 25.62
C VAL A 233 -4.03 5.98 25.44
N ALA A 234 -5.18 5.70 24.83
CA ALA A 234 -5.62 4.32 24.58
C ALA A 234 -4.69 3.62 23.59
N ALA A 235 -4.26 4.32 22.52
CA ALA A 235 -3.33 3.82 21.53
C ALA A 235 -1.99 3.40 22.15
N VAL A 236 -1.35 4.29 22.92
CA VAL A 236 -0.06 3.99 23.57
C VAL A 236 -0.17 2.79 24.54
N LYS A 237 -1.24 2.73 25.32
CA LYS A 237 -1.52 1.59 26.22
C LYS A 237 -1.72 0.26 25.48
N ALA A 238 -2.34 0.34 24.30
CA ALA A 238 -2.62 -0.84 23.49
C ALA A 238 -1.41 -1.35 22.70
N GLY A 239 -0.38 -0.54 22.51
CA GLY A 239 0.80 -0.88 21.72
C GLY A 239 0.92 -0.12 20.40
N GLY A 240 0.08 0.90 20.14
CA GLY A 240 0.20 1.84 19.05
C GLY A 240 1.38 2.79 19.26
N SER A 241 2.21 3.00 18.21
CA SER A 241 3.48 3.72 18.36
C SER A 241 3.45 5.12 17.75
N LEU A 242 2.80 5.29 16.61
CA LEU A 242 2.84 6.54 15.87
C LEU A 242 1.46 6.90 15.31
N GLU A 243 0.96 8.06 15.71
CA GLU A 243 -0.25 8.65 15.16
C GLU A 243 0.07 9.46 13.89
N MET A 244 -0.63 9.19 12.81
CA MET A 244 -0.54 9.96 11.57
C MET A 244 -1.91 10.45 11.10
N PRO A 245 -2.01 11.60 10.40
CA PRO A 245 -0.99 12.63 10.22
C PRO A 245 -0.78 13.45 11.50
N SER A 246 0.01 14.52 11.41
CA SER A 246 0.29 15.41 12.55
C SER A 246 -0.97 15.99 13.21
N PRO A 247 -1.23 15.70 14.50
CA PRO A 247 -2.28 16.39 15.27
C PRO A 247 -1.78 17.70 15.91
N GLY A 248 -0.63 18.22 15.47
CA GLY A 248 0.11 19.26 16.17
C GLY A 248 0.76 18.72 17.44
N PHE A 249 0.52 19.37 18.57
CA PHE A 249 1.01 18.92 19.88
C PHE A 249 -0.12 18.44 20.81
N THR A 250 -1.34 18.32 20.30
CA THR A 250 -2.51 17.96 21.13
C THR A 250 -2.30 16.61 21.81
N SER A 251 -1.94 15.58 21.04
CA SER A 251 -1.72 14.24 21.57
C SER A 251 -0.53 14.18 22.54
N ALA A 252 0.55 14.94 22.28
CA ALA A 252 1.69 14.99 23.21
C ALA A 252 1.31 15.58 24.57
N CYS A 253 0.50 16.67 24.58
CA CYS A 253 0.00 17.25 25.81
C CYS A 253 -0.97 16.33 26.55
N GLU A 254 -1.81 15.59 25.83
CA GLU A 254 -2.73 14.60 26.39
C GLU A 254 -1.96 13.46 27.08
N LEU A 255 -0.94 12.92 26.43
CA LEU A 255 -0.08 11.86 26.95
C LEU A 255 0.68 12.32 28.21
N GLU A 256 1.29 13.52 28.17
CA GLU A 256 1.97 14.10 29.33
C GLU A 256 1.00 14.30 30.50
N GLY A 257 -0.20 14.81 30.22
CA GLY A 257 -1.26 14.97 31.23
C GLY A 257 -1.69 13.65 31.86
N ALA A 258 -1.81 12.59 31.05
CA ALA A 258 -2.15 11.24 31.51
C ALA A 258 -1.07 10.63 32.41
N VAL A 259 0.21 10.87 32.10
CA VAL A 259 1.34 10.45 32.97
C VAL A 259 1.30 11.19 34.31
N LYS A 260 1.12 12.54 34.29
CA LYS A 260 1.00 13.34 35.51
C LYS A 260 -0.19 12.93 36.37
N ALA A 261 -1.28 12.49 35.76
CA ALA A 261 -2.48 11.99 36.45
C ALA A 261 -2.33 10.53 36.92
N GLY A 262 -1.25 9.83 36.58
CA GLY A 262 -1.05 8.42 36.91
C GLY A 262 -1.96 7.45 36.14
N THR A 263 -2.58 7.89 35.06
CA THR A 263 -3.46 7.06 34.22
C THR A 263 -2.73 6.41 33.05
N LEU A 264 -1.51 6.85 32.73
CA LEU A 264 -0.59 6.25 31.77
C LEU A 264 0.78 6.07 32.39
N SER A 265 1.45 4.96 32.13
CA SER A 265 2.82 4.73 32.58
C SER A 265 3.82 5.46 31.68
N GLU A 266 4.84 6.08 32.29
CA GLU A 266 5.96 6.63 31.51
C GLU A 266 6.70 5.52 30.74
N ALA A 267 6.72 4.28 31.25
CA ALA A 267 7.31 3.13 30.59
C ALA A 267 6.62 2.81 29.25
N ASP A 268 5.30 3.01 29.13
CA ASP A 268 4.58 2.82 27.87
C ASP A 268 5.03 3.85 26.84
N ILE A 269 5.18 5.13 27.22
CA ILE A 269 5.70 6.17 26.33
C ILE A 269 7.14 5.85 25.91
N ASN A 270 8.00 5.45 26.84
CA ASN A 270 9.39 5.10 26.54
C ASN A 270 9.48 3.96 25.55
N ALA A 271 8.67 2.91 25.71
CA ALA A 271 8.62 1.78 24.77
C ALA A 271 8.23 2.22 23.36
N ARG A 272 7.18 3.02 23.23
CA ARG A 272 6.72 3.51 21.90
C ARG A 272 7.75 4.47 21.28
N ALA A 273 8.34 5.39 22.06
CA ALA A 273 9.37 6.30 21.56
C ALA A 273 10.62 5.55 21.07
N ALA A 274 11.01 4.47 21.75
CA ALA A 274 12.10 3.60 21.32
C ALA A 274 11.81 2.92 19.98
N GLU A 275 10.55 2.49 19.73
CA GLU A 275 10.14 1.93 18.44
C GLU A 275 10.24 2.97 17.31
N VAL A 276 9.80 4.20 17.52
CA VAL A 276 9.91 5.30 16.53
C VAL A 276 11.39 5.61 16.25
N ALA A 277 12.22 5.72 17.30
CA ALA A 277 13.65 5.95 17.17
C ALA A 277 14.36 4.81 16.41
N LYS A 278 13.96 3.55 16.66
CA LYS A 278 14.46 2.38 15.93
C LYS A 278 14.22 2.48 14.43
N ILE A 279 13.04 2.93 14.01
CA ILE A 279 12.74 3.11 12.58
C ILE A 279 13.56 4.24 11.98
N ALA A 280 13.67 5.38 12.65
CA ALA A 280 14.51 6.49 12.20
C ALA A 280 15.98 6.07 11.99
N ALA A 281 16.50 5.20 12.85
CA ALA A 281 17.86 4.67 12.73
C ALA A 281 18.00 3.59 11.65
N ALA A 282 17.02 2.67 11.53
CA ALA A 282 17.06 1.54 10.61
C ALA A 282 16.85 1.94 9.15
N THR A 283 16.16 3.05 8.90
CA THR A 283 15.79 3.51 7.56
C THR A 283 16.51 4.81 7.15
N LYS A 284 17.71 5.03 7.67
CA LYS A 284 18.51 6.22 7.35
C LYS A 284 19.00 6.16 5.90
N LEU A 285 18.42 7.03 5.06
CA LEU A 285 18.78 7.13 3.65
C LEU A 285 20.11 7.86 3.49
N VAL A 286 20.94 7.42 2.53
CA VAL A 286 22.26 7.97 2.25
C VAL A 286 22.35 8.41 0.80
N GLY A 287 22.77 9.64 0.56
CA GLY A 287 23.02 10.15 -0.79
C GLY A 287 21.78 10.57 -1.55
N VAL A 288 20.64 10.71 -0.87
CA VAL A 288 19.34 11.08 -1.47
C VAL A 288 18.88 12.43 -0.94
N GLY A 289 18.33 13.25 -1.80
CA GLY A 289 17.76 14.56 -1.46
C GLY A 289 16.26 14.64 -1.68
N ARG A 290 15.55 15.44 -0.87
CA ARG A 290 14.09 15.61 -0.96
C ARG A 290 13.57 16.02 -2.34
N ASN A 291 14.41 16.64 -3.16
CA ASN A 291 14.03 17.12 -4.50
C ASN A 291 14.46 16.17 -5.62
N ASP A 292 15.14 15.07 -5.30
CA ASP A 292 15.57 14.13 -6.31
C ASP A 292 14.39 13.52 -7.05
N LEU A 293 14.57 13.29 -8.33
CA LEU A 293 13.62 12.59 -9.20
C LEU A 293 14.20 11.24 -9.59
N LEU A 294 13.33 10.31 -9.92
CA LEU A 294 13.75 9.03 -10.47
C LEU A 294 14.52 9.25 -11.78
N LYS A 295 15.64 8.56 -11.93
CA LYS A 295 16.45 8.63 -13.16
C LYS A 295 15.79 7.85 -14.29
N ASP A 296 15.93 8.34 -15.51
CA ASP A 296 15.28 7.76 -16.68
C ASP A 296 15.68 6.29 -16.94
N ASP A 297 16.95 5.95 -16.72
CA ASP A 297 17.46 4.58 -16.88
C ASP A 297 16.88 3.63 -15.82
N ILE A 298 16.70 4.10 -14.59
CA ILE A 298 16.05 3.36 -13.52
C ILE A 298 14.57 3.16 -13.85
N ALA A 299 13.87 4.22 -14.26
CA ALA A 299 12.46 4.15 -14.67
C ALA A 299 12.24 3.16 -15.82
N ALA A 300 13.14 3.14 -16.82
CA ALA A 300 13.08 2.21 -17.93
C ALA A 300 13.28 0.75 -17.48
N ALA A 301 14.30 0.48 -16.64
CA ALA A 301 14.55 -0.85 -16.11
C ALA A 301 13.38 -1.35 -15.25
N HIS A 302 12.80 -0.50 -14.41
CA HIS A 302 11.67 -0.87 -13.56
C HIS A 302 10.37 -1.04 -14.35
N HIS A 303 10.20 -0.33 -15.48
CA HIS A 303 9.11 -0.59 -16.40
C HIS A 303 9.19 -2.01 -17.00
N ASP A 304 10.40 -2.50 -17.31
CA ASP A 304 10.60 -3.88 -17.74
C ASP A 304 10.23 -4.90 -16.63
N VAL A 305 10.53 -4.59 -15.37
CA VAL A 305 10.05 -5.40 -14.22
C VAL A 305 8.53 -5.38 -14.15
N ALA A 306 7.90 -4.21 -14.27
CA ALA A 306 6.43 -4.09 -14.26
C ALA A 306 5.78 -4.92 -15.37
N ARG A 307 6.36 -4.90 -16.59
CA ARG A 307 5.93 -5.73 -17.73
C ARG A 307 6.08 -7.22 -17.42
N LYS A 308 7.23 -7.66 -16.92
CA LYS A 308 7.47 -9.05 -16.53
C LYS A 308 6.46 -9.55 -15.48
N VAL A 309 6.18 -8.71 -14.49
CA VAL A 309 5.17 -9.03 -13.46
C VAL A 309 3.77 -9.14 -14.07
N ALA A 310 3.39 -8.25 -14.98
CA ALA A 310 2.10 -8.31 -15.67
C ALA A 310 1.97 -9.59 -16.53
N GLU A 311 3.02 -9.93 -17.28
CA GLU A 311 3.08 -11.17 -18.08
C GLU A 311 2.94 -12.41 -17.21
N GLY A 312 3.71 -12.50 -16.10
CA GLY A 312 3.67 -13.63 -15.15
C GLY A 312 2.35 -13.73 -14.37
N SER A 313 1.57 -12.65 -14.34
CA SER A 313 0.27 -12.61 -13.67
C SER A 313 -0.92 -12.86 -14.61
N SER A 314 -0.67 -13.01 -15.92
CA SER A 314 -1.72 -13.24 -16.91
C SER A 314 -2.10 -14.72 -16.96
N VAL A 315 -3.40 -15.02 -16.85
CA VAL A 315 -3.94 -16.40 -16.84
C VAL A 315 -4.80 -16.63 -18.06
N LEU A 316 -4.42 -17.58 -18.91
CA LEU A 316 -5.19 -17.99 -20.08
C LEU A 316 -6.35 -18.90 -19.63
N LEU A 317 -7.55 -18.34 -19.50
CA LEU A 317 -8.73 -19.06 -19.02
C LEU A 317 -9.35 -19.98 -20.08
N LYS A 318 -9.23 -19.60 -21.37
CA LYS A 318 -9.84 -20.32 -22.48
C LYS A 318 -9.06 -20.07 -23.77
N ASN A 319 -8.81 -21.10 -24.56
CA ASN A 319 -8.14 -21.03 -25.86
C ASN A 319 -8.71 -22.09 -26.83
N ASP A 320 -10.00 -21.98 -27.14
CA ASP A 320 -10.67 -22.89 -28.06
C ASP A 320 -10.10 -22.75 -29.47
N ASN A 321 -9.97 -23.86 -30.17
CA ASN A 321 -9.42 -23.93 -31.53
C ASN A 321 -7.99 -23.37 -31.69
N ALA A 322 -7.21 -23.27 -30.61
CA ALA A 322 -5.86 -22.71 -30.62
C ALA A 322 -5.81 -21.31 -31.29
N THR A 323 -6.73 -20.43 -30.91
CA THR A 323 -6.80 -19.06 -31.41
C THR A 323 -5.54 -18.27 -31.02
N LEU A 324 -4.99 -18.54 -29.84
CA LEU A 324 -3.73 -17.97 -29.37
C LEU A 324 -2.60 -19.02 -29.40
N PRO A 325 -1.35 -18.62 -29.71
CA PRO A 325 -0.93 -17.29 -30.16
C PRO A 325 -1.46 -16.95 -31.55
N PHE A 326 -1.65 -15.67 -31.81
CA PHE A 326 -2.05 -15.20 -33.14
C PHE A 326 -1.00 -15.54 -34.20
N LYS A 327 -1.45 -15.93 -35.38
CA LYS A 327 -0.56 -16.17 -36.53
C LYS A 327 -0.17 -14.82 -37.17
N ALA A 328 0.99 -14.80 -37.79
CA ALA A 328 1.42 -13.62 -38.55
C ALA A 328 0.38 -13.24 -39.61
N GLY A 329 0.04 -11.95 -39.68
CA GLY A 329 -0.99 -11.42 -40.57
C GLY A 329 -2.41 -11.49 -40.02
N THR A 330 -2.60 -11.99 -38.77
CA THR A 330 -3.94 -12.00 -38.14
C THR A 330 -4.47 -10.56 -38.06
N ARG A 331 -5.70 -10.37 -38.54
CA ARG A 331 -6.43 -9.14 -38.41
C ARG A 331 -7.14 -9.10 -37.05
N VAL A 332 -6.97 -7.99 -36.32
CA VAL A 332 -7.53 -7.83 -34.97
C VAL A 332 -8.37 -6.56 -34.92
N ALA A 333 -9.65 -6.68 -34.58
CA ALA A 333 -10.50 -5.55 -34.21
C ALA A 333 -10.33 -5.28 -32.70
N VAL A 334 -10.07 -4.04 -32.33
CA VAL A 334 -9.97 -3.61 -30.94
C VAL A 334 -11.25 -2.90 -30.55
N ILE A 335 -11.94 -3.41 -29.52
CA ILE A 335 -13.21 -2.86 -29.05
C ILE A 335 -13.12 -2.60 -27.54
N GLY A 336 -13.50 -1.40 -27.14
CA GLY A 336 -13.58 -1.01 -25.73
C GLY A 336 -12.85 0.29 -25.43
N ASP A 337 -13.48 1.18 -24.68
CA ASP A 337 -12.91 2.45 -24.26
C ASP A 337 -11.57 2.26 -23.50
N MET A 338 -11.48 1.23 -22.64
CA MET A 338 -10.27 0.95 -21.85
C MET A 338 -9.10 0.42 -22.70
N ALA A 339 -9.33 0.02 -23.93
CA ALA A 339 -8.24 -0.36 -24.84
C ALA A 339 -7.46 0.85 -25.37
N ALA A 340 -8.11 2.01 -25.52
CA ALA A 340 -7.48 3.26 -25.93
C ALA A 340 -7.05 4.13 -24.75
N THR A 341 -7.82 4.14 -23.66
CA THR A 341 -7.51 4.88 -22.44
C THR A 341 -7.40 3.90 -21.30
N ALA A 342 -6.18 3.46 -21.01
CA ALA A 342 -5.91 2.41 -20.05
C ALA A 342 -6.48 2.70 -18.65
N ARG A 343 -6.94 1.65 -17.98
CA ARG A 343 -7.31 1.66 -16.56
C ARG A 343 -6.50 0.57 -15.85
N TYR A 344 -5.32 0.94 -15.39
CA TYR A 344 -4.30 0.01 -14.88
C TYR A 344 -4.07 0.14 -13.38
N GLN A 345 -4.66 1.14 -12.72
CA GLN A 345 -4.53 1.36 -11.27
C GLN A 345 -5.86 1.80 -10.66
N GLY A 346 -5.93 1.79 -9.32
CA GLY A 346 -7.02 2.36 -8.57
C GLY A 346 -6.95 3.90 -8.49
N SER A 347 -7.62 4.45 -7.50
CA SER A 347 -7.64 5.88 -7.22
C SER A 347 -7.46 6.14 -5.73
N GLY A 348 -7.41 7.41 -5.33
CA GLY A 348 -7.15 7.82 -3.95
C GLY A 348 -5.65 8.00 -3.68
N SER A 349 -5.27 7.87 -2.41
CA SER A 349 -3.90 8.15 -1.93
C SER A 349 -2.81 7.29 -2.59
N SER A 350 -3.16 6.11 -3.10
CA SER A 350 -2.22 5.21 -3.78
C SER A 350 -2.07 5.45 -5.28
N LYS A 351 -2.73 6.48 -5.85
CA LYS A 351 -2.64 6.78 -7.27
C LYS A 351 -1.24 7.27 -7.66
N VAL A 352 -0.52 6.49 -8.44
CA VAL A 352 0.83 6.78 -8.92
C VAL A 352 0.79 7.78 -10.08
N ASN A 353 1.71 8.74 -10.08
CA ASN A 353 2.02 9.54 -11.27
C ASN A 353 3.00 8.74 -12.14
N ALA A 354 2.44 7.94 -13.06
CA ALA A 354 3.19 6.95 -13.81
C ALA A 354 4.20 7.61 -14.78
N THR A 355 5.45 7.13 -14.76
CA THR A 355 6.49 7.56 -15.70
C THR A 355 6.19 7.13 -17.14
N LYS A 356 5.42 6.05 -17.32
CA LYS A 356 5.03 5.51 -18.62
C LYS A 356 3.63 4.91 -18.55
N GLU A 357 2.82 5.21 -19.56
CA GLU A 357 1.51 4.60 -19.77
C GLU A 357 1.47 3.97 -21.16
N GLU A 358 0.97 2.75 -21.25
CA GLU A 358 0.76 2.02 -22.49
C GLU A 358 -0.70 1.60 -22.58
N ASN A 359 -1.21 1.41 -23.79
CA ASN A 359 -2.58 0.96 -24.01
C ASN A 359 -2.64 -0.09 -25.11
N ILE A 360 -3.66 -0.95 -25.05
CA ILE A 360 -3.82 -2.09 -25.95
C ILE A 360 -3.91 -1.66 -27.42
N LEU A 361 -4.59 -0.55 -27.70
CA LEU A 361 -4.77 -0.07 -29.08
C LEU A 361 -3.44 0.27 -29.75
N GLU A 362 -2.56 0.99 -29.06
CA GLU A 362 -1.25 1.34 -29.58
C GLU A 362 -0.34 0.11 -29.68
N GLU A 363 -0.40 -0.79 -28.68
CA GLU A 363 0.38 -2.02 -28.72
C GLU A 363 -0.02 -2.93 -29.88
N VAL A 364 -1.31 -3.08 -30.18
CA VAL A 364 -1.78 -3.82 -31.37
C VAL A 364 -1.36 -3.17 -32.67
N LYS A 365 -1.35 -1.83 -32.76
CA LYS A 365 -0.84 -1.12 -33.93
C LYS A 365 0.64 -1.38 -34.21
N ASN A 366 1.43 -1.50 -33.14
CA ASN A 366 2.88 -1.63 -33.19
C ASN A 366 3.35 -3.09 -33.20
N ALA A 367 2.47 -4.05 -32.89
CA ALA A 367 2.81 -5.47 -32.82
C ALA A 367 3.21 -6.05 -34.18
N GLU A 368 4.44 -6.56 -34.27
CA GLU A 368 4.88 -7.27 -35.46
C GLU A 368 3.99 -8.50 -35.73
N GLY A 369 3.49 -8.58 -36.96
CA GLY A 369 2.68 -9.72 -37.39
C GLY A 369 1.18 -9.61 -37.10
N LEU A 370 0.71 -8.55 -36.48
CA LEU A 370 -0.71 -8.24 -36.37
C LEU A 370 -1.12 -7.12 -37.32
N VAL A 371 -2.38 -7.12 -37.73
CA VAL A 371 -2.96 -6.07 -38.57
C VAL A 371 -4.16 -5.51 -37.81
N LEU A 372 -4.07 -4.25 -37.37
CA LEU A 372 -5.23 -3.58 -36.78
C LEU A 372 -6.32 -3.39 -37.82
N ALA A 373 -7.46 -4.04 -37.64
CA ALA A 373 -8.60 -3.92 -38.55
C ALA A 373 -9.45 -2.66 -38.29
N GLY A 374 -9.44 -2.19 -37.06
CA GLY A 374 -10.10 -0.98 -36.61
C GLY A 374 -10.26 -0.92 -35.11
N TYR A 375 -10.74 0.23 -34.63
CA TYR A 375 -11.06 0.46 -33.24
C TYR A 375 -12.44 1.09 -33.10
N GLU A 376 -13.22 0.58 -32.12
CA GLU A 376 -14.49 1.17 -31.73
C GLU A 376 -14.60 1.21 -30.20
N GLN A 377 -15.15 2.29 -29.66
CA GLN A 377 -15.25 2.50 -28.23
C GLN A 377 -16.18 1.49 -27.55
N GLY A 378 -17.28 1.11 -28.21
CA GLY A 378 -18.19 0.04 -27.77
C GLY A 378 -19.11 0.37 -26.60
N TYR A 379 -18.65 1.20 -25.65
CA TYR A 379 -19.42 1.60 -24.48
C TYR A 379 -18.97 2.97 -23.93
N ASP A 380 -19.86 3.64 -23.19
CA ASP A 380 -19.53 4.84 -22.43
C ASP A 380 -18.87 4.47 -21.08
N ARG A 381 -17.73 5.09 -20.76
CA ARG A 381 -16.95 4.80 -19.54
C ARG A 381 -17.72 5.04 -18.25
N GLN A 382 -18.68 5.95 -18.24
CA GLN A 382 -19.53 6.27 -17.09
C GLN A 382 -20.77 5.38 -16.97
N GLY A 383 -20.91 4.42 -17.90
CA GLY A 383 -22.03 3.46 -17.88
C GLY A 383 -23.34 4.01 -18.45
N LYS A 384 -23.29 5.13 -19.18
CA LYS A 384 -24.45 5.58 -19.96
C LYS A 384 -24.75 4.60 -21.08
N ALA A 385 -26.02 4.20 -21.20
CA ALA A 385 -26.46 3.40 -22.33
C ALA A 385 -26.34 4.23 -23.63
N ASP A 386 -25.51 3.78 -24.54
CA ASP A 386 -25.33 4.39 -25.86
C ASP A 386 -25.40 3.30 -26.93
N ARG A 387 -26.51 3.31 -27.67
CA ARG A 387 -26.81 2.29 -28.67
C ARG A 387 -25.89 2.44 -29.91
N VAL A 388 -25.49 3.65 -30.24
CA VAL A 388 -24.63 3.91 -31.41
C VAL A 388 -23.25 3.29 -31.18
N LEU A 389 -22.64 3.47 -29.99
CA LEU A 389 -21.36 2.85 -29.66
C LEU A 389 -21.40 1.32 -29.76
N VAL A 390 -22.52 0.70 -29.36
CA VAL A 390 -22.70 -0.75 -29.47
C VAL A 390 -22.86 -1.19 -30.92
N GLU A 391 -23.67 -0.49 -31.72
CA GLU A 391 -23.90 -0.78 -33.15
C GLU A 391 -22.60 -0.66 -33.97
N ASP A 392 -21.79 0.37 -33.73
CA ASP A 392 -20.51 0.57 -34.41
C ASP A 392 -19.51 -0.55 -34.07
N ALA A 393 -19.42 -0.94 -32.78
CA ALA A 393 -18.59 -2.06 -32.34
C ALA A 393 -19.01 -3.40 -32.96
N VAL A 394 -20.30 -3.67 -33.03
CA VAL A 394 -20.84 -4.86 -33.72
C VAL A 394 -20.56 -4.84 -35.20
N ALA A 395 -20.71 -3.67 -35.87
CA ALA A 395 -20.41 -3.54 -37.27
C ALA A 395 -18.92 -3.76 -37.60
N LEU A 396 -17.99 -3.29 -36.71
CA LEU A 396 -16.57 -3.58 -36.84
C LEU A 396 -16.28 -5.08 -36.67
N ALA A 397 -16.80 -5.69 -35.61
CA ALA A 397 -16.59 -7.12 -35.35
C ALA A 397 -17.11 -8.01 -36.47
N GLY A 398 -18.27 -7.67 -37.05
CA GLY A 398 -18.86 -8.42 -38.18
C GLY A 398 -18.08 -8.34 -39.50
N LYS A 399 -17.16 -7.40 -39.65
CA LYS A 399 -16.29 -7.31 -40.86
C LYS A 399 -15.06 -8.22 -40.73
N GLU A 400 -14.73 -8.67 -39.55
CA GLU A 400 -13.51 -9.42 -39.25
C GLU A 400 -13.78 -10.89 -38.84
N SER A 401 -15.06 -11.30 -38.88
CA SER A 401 -15.50 -12.67 -38.56
C SER A 401 -15.52 -13.59 -39.82
#